data_59c2afce4ca9d6d481ec3ff36211132f
#
_entry.id   59c2afce4ca9d6d481ec3ff36211132f
#
_cell.length_a   1.000
_cell.length_b   1.000
_cell.length_c   1.000
_cell.angle_alpha   90.00
_cell.angle_beta   90.00
_cell.angle_gamma   90.00
#
_symmetry.space_group_name_H-M   'P 1'
#
loop_
_entity.id
_entity.type
_entity.pdbx_description
1 polymer ?
#
loop_
_entity_poly.entity_id
_entity_poly.type
_entity_poly.pdbx_seq_one_letter_code
_entity_poly.pdbx_strand_id
1 'polypeptide(L)'
;MKAIVYTEYGPPDVLQLKEVAKPAPTEDEILIKVQAVSVNRSDWEGLIGKPLYARIGGLRKPSNQILGSDVAGRVEMVGRNNKEFQPGDEVFGEMGDYHGGFAEYVCTRGRSWALKPAGMTFEAAAAIPQAGVIALQGINGKGQVQAGQKVLINGAGGGAGSFAVQLAKYYGAEVTGVDNTGKLDFMRSLGADQVIDYTREDFTKNGKQIGRASCRERVSYSV
;
A
#
# COMPACT_ATOMS: atom_id res chain seq x y z
N MET A 1 2.43 15.40 20.67
CA MET A 1 2.56 14.01 20.23
C MET A 1 3.89 13.83 19.52
N LYS A 2 4.44 12.62 19.54
CA LYS A 2 5.66 12.30 18.79
C LYS A 2 5.32 12.02 17.33
N ALA A 3 6.18 12.46 16.41
CA ALA A 3 6.10 12.17 14.98
C ALA A 3 7.49 12.12 14.36
N ILE A 4 7.63 11.36 13.27
CA ILE A 4 8.83 11.36 12.43
C ILE A 4 8.64 12.43 11.36
N VAL A 5 9.45 13.49 11.43
CA VAL A 5 9.32 14.71 10.61
C VAL A 5 10.52 14.84 9.71
N TYR A 6 10.30 15.30 8.47
CA TYR A 6 11.34 15.72 7.53
C TYR A 6 11.01 17.10 6.95
N THR A 7 12.02 17.91 6.70
CA THR A 7 11.85 19.31 6.21
C THR A 7 12.49 19.55 4.85
N GLU A 8 13.21 18.53 4.35
CA GLU A 8 13.87 18.53 3.05
C GLU A 8 13.84 17.13 2.44
N TYR A 9 13.91 17.04 1.13
CA TYR A 9 14.05 15.77 0.43
C TYR A 9 15.46 15.23 0.58
N GLY A 10 15.59 13.94 0.92
CA GLY A 10 16.90 13.33 1.13
C GLY A 10 16.85 11.87 1.54
N PRO A 11 18.02 11.30 1.89
CA PRO A 11 18.11 9.94 2.45
C PRO A 11 17.46 9.87 3.84
N PRO A 12 17.33 8.67 4.44
CA PRO A 12 16.72 8.51 5.76
C PRO A 12 17.30 9.39 6.88
N ASP A 13 18.53 9.86 6.73
CA ASP A 13 19.19 10.74 7.73
C ASP A 13 18.50 12.09 7.92
N VAL A 14 17.63 12.51 6.97
CA VAL A 14 16.85 13.76 7.13
C VAL A 14 15.63 13.57 8.04
N LEU A 15 15.29 12.33 8.41
CA LEU A 15 14.18 12.02 9.32
C LEU A 15 14.54 12.34 10.77
N GLN A 16 13.65 13.04 11.46
CA GLN A 16 13.84 13.46 12.85
C GLN A 16 12.61 13.12 13.68
N LEU A 17 12.80 12.46 14.82
CA LEU A 17 11.75 12.32 15.81
C LEU A 17 11.53 13.66 16.52
N LYS A 18 10.33 14.23 16.42
CA LYS A 18 9.96 15.51 17.02
C LYS A 18 8.66 15.42 17.80
N GLU A 19 8.52 16.33 18.77
CA GLU A 19 7.22 16.61 19.34
C GLU A 19 6.50 17.67 18.50
N VAL A 20 5.28 17.36 18.10
CA VAL A 20 4.39 18.22 17.30
C VAL A 20 3.03 18.34 17.98
N ALA A 21 2.23 19.33 17.59
CA ALA A 21 0.88 19.45 18.09
C ALA A 21 0.04 18.23 17.71
N LYS A 22 -0.75 17.70 18.65
CA LYS A 22 -1.74 16.66 18.35
C LYS A 22 -2.82 17.29 17.46
N PRO A 23 -3.16 16.67 16.31
CA PRO A 23 -4.20 17.22 15.45
C PRO A 23 -5.57 17.07 16.09
N ALA A 24 -6.48 17.97 15.74
CA ALA A 24 -7.89 17.89 16.10
C ALA A 24 -8.71 17.59 14.81
N PRO A 25 -9.65 16.64 14.83
CA PRO A 25 -10.44 16.33 13.67
C PRO A 25 -11.39 17.47 13.33
N THR A 26 -11.55 17.77 12.05
CA THR A 26 -12.63 18.61 11.54
C THR A 26 -13.99 17.90 11.67
N GLU A 27 -15.07 18.57 11.27
CA GLU A 27 -16.42 17.99 11.36
C GLU A 27 -16.61 16.71 10.54
N ASP A 28 -15.83 16.52 9.48
CA ASP A 28 -15.90 15.38 8.56
C ASP A 28 -14.85 14.32 8.84
N GLU A 29 -13.94 14.55 9.79
CA GLU A 29 -12.80 13.68 10.04
C GLU A 29 -12.96 12.82 11.29
N ILE A 30 -12.13 11.81 11.37
CA ILE A 30 -11.88 11.00 12.57
C ILE A 30 -10.44 11.21 13.02
N LEU A 31 -10.22 11.22 14.33
CA LEU A 31 -8.90 11.19 14.94
C LEU A 31 -8.59 9.74 15.34
N ILE A 32 -7.49 9.24 14.84
CA ILE A 32 -7.04 7.87 15.10
C ILE A 32 -5.77 7.90 15.94
N LYS A 33 -5.75 7.14 17.04
CA LYS A 33 -4.55 6.78 17.76
C LYS A 33 -3.86 5.65 17.00
N VAL A 34 -2.72 5.94 16.41
CA VAL A 34 -1.95 4.98 15.59
C VAL A 34 -1.40 3.86 16.46
N GLN A 35 -1.56 2.63 16.02
CA GLN A 35 -1.01 1.42 16.65
C GLN A 35 0.07 0.78 15.78
N ALA A 36 -0.13 0.80 14.46
CA ALA A 36 0.83 0.31 13.49
C ALA A 36 0.77 1.14 12.20
N VAL A 37 1.88 1.24 11.51
CA VAL A 37 2.03 1.89 10.21
C VAL A 37 3.00 1.07 9.38
N SER A 38 2.70 0.89 8.09
CA SER A 38 3.63 0.23 7.18
C SER A 38 4.49 1.25 6.42
N VAL A 39 5.62 0.79 5.91
CA VAL A 39 6.49 1.58 5.02
C VAL A 39 6.26 1.11 3.59
N ASN A 40 5.79 2.00 2.74
CA ASN A 40 5.52 1.75 1.35
C ASN A 40 6.56 2.41 0.43
N ARG A 41 6.52 2.03 -0.84
CA ARG A 41 7.36 2.67 -1.86
C ARG A 41 7.03 4.16 -2.02
N SER A 42 5.76 4.53 -1.90
CA SER A 42 5.31 5.93 -1.92
C SER A 42 5.96 6.77 -0.82
N ASP A 43 6.15 6.22 0.38
CA ASP A 43 6.85 6.90 1.48
C ASP A 43 8.32 7.15 1.13
N TRP A 44 8.98 6.15 0.54
CA TRP A 44 10.35 6.31 0.06
C TRP A 44 10.47 7.36 -1.04
N GLU A 45 9.57 7.32 -2.04
CA GLU A 45 9.55 8.29 -3.12
C GLU A 45 9.26 9.70 -2.62
N GLY A 46 8.34 9.84 -1.67
CA GLY A 46 8.06 11.08 -0.95
C GLY A 46 9.29 11.61 -0.20
N LEU A 47 9.99 10.73 0.52
CA LEU A 47 11.19 11.10 1.28
C LEU A 47 12.30 11.64 0.37
N ILE A 48 12.65 10.89 -0.70
CA ILE A 48 13.73 11.29 -1.60
C ILE A 48 13.30 12.34 -2.64
N GLY A 49 11.99 12.61 -2.78
CA GLY A 49 11.44 13.52 -3.79
C GLY A 49 11.72 13.07 -5.23
N LYS A 50 11.73 11.77 -5.48
CA LYS A 50 11.96 11.18 -6.81
C LYS A 50 11.02 9.99 -7.02
N PRO A 51 10.43 9.85 -8.24
CA PRO A 51 10.53 10.77 -9.41
C PRO A 51 9.91 12.14 -9.16
N LEU A 52 10.01 13.07 -10.13
CA LEU A 52 9.60 14.46 -9.93
C LEU A 52 8.13 14.64 -9.49
N TYR A 53 7.24 13.72 -9.85
CA TYR A 53 5.85 13.75 -9.41
C TYR A 53 5.71 13.63 -7.87
N ALA A 54 6.66 12.98 -7.19
CA ALA A 54 6.65 12.90 -5.72
C ALA A 54 6.84 14.27 -5.03
N ARG A 55 7.15 15.31 -5.80
CA ARG A 55 7.23 16.70 -5.35
C ARG A 55 5.98 17.53 -5.66
N ILE A 56 4.88 16.89 -6.09
CA ILE A 56 3.60 17.57 -6.24
C ILE A 56 3.16 18.04 -4.85
N GLY A 57 3.06 19.33 -4.62
CA GLY A 57 2.79 19.91 -3.30
C GLY A 57 4.02 20.54 -2.64
N GLY A 58 5.23 20.42 -3.24
CA GLY A 58 6.43 21.03 -2.68
C GLY A 58 7.67 20.86 -3.52
N LEU A 59 7.82 21.63 -4.60
CA LEU A 59 8.89 21.41 -5.58
C LEU A 59 10.31 21.46 -4.97
N ARG A 60 10.56 22.36 -4.02
CA ARG A 60 11.88 22.56 -3.39
C ARG A 60 12.01 21.87 -2.04
N LYS A 61 10.90 21.77 -1.28
CA LYS A 61 10.83 21.14 0.03
C LYS A 61 9.45 20.51 0.20
N PRO A 62 9.29 19.45 1.00
CA PRO A 62 7.99 18.83 1.24
C PRO A 62 7.02 19.81 1.91
N SER A 63 5.78 19.87 1.43
CA SER A 63 4.70 20.62 2.08
C SER A 63 4.16 19.84 3.30
N ASN A 64 3.98 18.54 3.14
CA ASN A 64 3.66 17.63 4.24
C ASN A 64 4.96 17.09 4.82
N GLN A 65 5.15 17.27 6.12
CA GLN A 65 6.40 16.95 6.80
C GLN A 65 6.38 15.61 7.54
N ILE A 66 5.28 14.87 7.49
CA ILE A 66 5.12 13.56 8.12
C ILE A 66 4.66 12.59 7.04
N LEU A 67 5.46 11.57 6.76
CA LEU A 67 5.13 10.50 5.85
C LEU A 67 4.23 9.44 6.52
N GLY A 68 3.98 8.34 5.83
CA GLY A 68 3.19 7.20 6.30
C GLY A 68 1.81 7.18 5.65
N SER A 69 1.65 6.28 4.69
CA SER A 69 0.43 6.13 3.90
C SER A 69 -0.55 5.15 4.52
N ASP A 70 -0.09 4.00 5.01
CA ASP A 70 -0.95 2.93 5.49
C ASP A 70 -0.89 2.84 7.01
N VAL A 71 -2.04 2.93 7.64
CA VAL A 71 -2.17 3.03 9.09
C VAL A 71 -3.23 2.05 9.60
N ALA A 72 -2.99 1.48 10.77
CA ALA A 72 -3.98 0.81 11.57
C ALA A 72 -3.97 1.38 12.99
N GLY A 73 -5.14 1.55 13.59
CA GLY A 73 -5.23 2.16 14.90
C GLY A 73 -6.65 2.12 15.47
N ARG A 74 -6.84 2.89 16.53
CA ARG A 74 -8.11 2.99 17.23
C ARG A 74 -8.67 4.41 17.10
N VAL A 75 -9.94 4.52 16.74
CA VAL A 75 -10.64 5.80 16.68
C VAL A 75 -10.73 6.39 18.10
N GLU A 76 -10.25 7.62 18.26
CA GLU A 76 -10.31 8.34 19.53
C GLU A 76 -11.44 9.37 19.53
N MET A 77 -11.59 10.10 18.41
CA MET A 77 -12.64 11.10 18.25
C MET A 77 -13.25 11.04 16.85
N VAL A 78 -14.49 11.45 16.73
CA VAL A 78 -15.22 11.46 15.46
C VAL A 78 -15.86 12.84 15.28
N GLY A 79 -15.67 13.45 14.12
CA GLY A 79 -16.32 14.70 13.73
C GLY A 79 -17.83 14.50 13.56
N ARG A 80 -18.60 15.53 13.82
CA ARG A 80 -20.09 15.46 13.90
C ARG A 80 -20.77 14.95 12.61
N ASN A 81 -20.12 15.12 11.46
CA ASN A 81 -20.67 14.70 10.17
C ASN A 81 -20.28 13.26 9.78
N ASN A 82 -19.24 12.70 10.37
CA ASN A 82 -18.84 11.31 10.11
C ASN A 82 -19.79 10.36 10.85
N LYS A 83 -20.43 9.45 10.11
CA LYS A 83 -21.39 8.47 10.65
C LYS A 83 -20.95 7.02 10.45
N GLU A 84 -19.77 6.82 9.87
CA GLU A 84 -19.25 5.51 9.52
C GLU A 84 -18.50 4.85 10.68
N PHE A 85 -17.92 5.67 11.59
CA PHE A 85 -17.10 5.20 12.69
C PHE A 85 -17.54 5.79 14.02
N GLN A 86 -17.11 5.15 15.11
CA GLN A 86 -17.34 5.60 16.48
C GLN A 86 -16.06 5.49 17.32
N PRO A 87 -15.93 6.28 18.42
CA PRO A 87 -14.81 6.14 19.33
C PRO A 87 -14.67 4.72 19.86
N GLY A 88 -13.45 4.19 19.85
CA GLY A 88 -13.14 2.82 20.23
C GLY A 88 -13.02 1.83 19.07
N ASP A 89 -13.54 2.16 17.89
CA ASP A 89 -13.41 1.31 16.70
C ASP A 89 -11.94 1.05 16.36
N GLU A 90 -11.63 -0.20 16.07
CA GLU A 90 -10.34 -0.59 15.48
C GLU A 90 -10.44 -0.51 13.96
N VAL A 91 -9.61 0.31 13.37
CA VAL A 91 -9.68 0.66 11.95
C VAL A 91 -8.32 0.54 11.28
N PHE A 92 -8.35 0.36 9.97
CA PHE A 92 -7.16 0.43 9.12
C PHE A 92 -7.52 1.05 7.77
N GLY A 93 -6.55 1.66 7.13
CA GLY A 93 -6.79 2.31 5.85
C GLY A 93 -5.60 3.07 5.33
N GLU A 94 -5.78 3.64 4.14
CA GLU A 94 -4.81 4.47 3.47
C GLU A 94 -5.11 5.95 3.70
N MET A 95 -4.06 6.72 3.97
CA MET A 95 -4.12 8.17 3.99
C MET A 95 -4.23 8.67 2.54
N GLY A 96 -5.32 9.37 2.20
CA GLY A 96 -5.65 9.72 0.82
C GLY A 96 -4.63 10.62 0.10
N ASP A 97 -3.75 11.27 0.83
CA ASP A 97 -2.63 12.06 0.35
C ASP A 97 -1.25 11.45 0.68
N TYR A 98 -1.24 10.21 1.14
CA TYR A 98 -0.06 9.40 1.49
C TYR A 98 0.81 9.98 2.63
N HIS A 99 0.22 10.77 3.53
CA HIS A 99 0.97 11.47 4.56
C HIS A 99 0.30 11.42 5.93
N GLY A 100 1.12 11.46 6.98
CA GLY A 100 0.67 11.65 8.36
C GLY A 100 0.78 10.43 9.26
N GLY A 101 0.94 9.22 8.72
CA GLY A 101 0.91 7.99 9.48
C GLY A 101 2.10 7.77 10.43
N PHE A 102 3.28 8.34 10.14
CA PHE A 102 4.45 8.21 11.02
C PHE A 102 4.38 9.14 12.23
N ALA A 103 3.26 9.07 12.95
CA ALA A 103 2.95 9.85 14.14
C ALA A 103 2.08 9.05 15.12
N GLU A 104 1.99 9.48 16.37
CA GLU A 104 1.11 8.83 17.37
C GLU A 104 -0.39 9.01 17.07
N TYR A 105 -0.74 10.06 16.34
CA TYR A 105 -2.14 10.37 15.96
C TYR A 105 -2.22 10.93 14.55
N VAL A 106 -3.31 10.62 13.87
CA VAL A 106 -3.62 11.14 12.53
C VAL A 106 -5.09 11.44 12.39
N CYS A 107 -5.42 12.50 11.62
CA CYS A 107 -6.80 12.80 11.22
C CYS A 107 -7.03 12.39 9.76
N THR A 108 -8.20 11.83 9.47
CA THR A 108 -8.61 11.44 8.12
C THR A 108 -10.13 11.52 7.97
N ARG A 109 -10.60 11.68 6.71
CA ARG A 109 -12.04 11.65 6.40
C ARG A 109 -12.65 10.25 6.39
N GLY A 110 -11.83 9.22 6.51
CA GLY A 110 -12.30 7.83 6.60
C GLY A 110 -12.67 7.14 5.28
N ARG A 111 -12.65 7.83 4.13
CA ARG A 111 -13.13 7.29 2.84
C ARG A 111 -12.43 6.04 2.33
N SER A 112 -11.16 5.86 2.68
CA SER A 112 -10.33 4.70 2.33
C SER A 112 -10.03 3.84 3.56
N TRP A 113 -10.95 3.81 4.50
CA TRP A 113 -10.80 3.13 5.77
C TRP A 113 -11.87 2.08 5.99
N ALA A 114 -11.55 1.04 6.76
CA ALA A 114 -12.46 -0.02 7.13
C ALA A 114 -12.26 -0.43 8.59
N LEU A 115 -13.27 -1.05 9.16
CA LEU A 115 -13.15 -1.72 10.46
C LEU A 115 -12.15 -2.87 10.34
N LYS A 116 -11.23 -2.95 11.29
CA LYS A 116 -10.25 -4.04 11.36
C LYS A 116 -10.98 -5.34 11.74
N PRO A 117 -10.80 -6.43 10.96
CA PRO A 117 -11.39 -7.73 11.32
C PRO A 117 -10.97 -8.18 12.71
N ALA A 118 -11.91 -8.76 13.44
CA ALA A 118 -11.62 -9.39 14.72
C ALA A 118 -10.56 -10.48 14.55
N GLY A 119 -9.58 -10.52 15.45
CA GLY A 119 -8.47 -11.49 15.38
C GLY A 119 -7.30 -11.08 14.50
N MET A 120 -7.40 -10.04 13.67
CA MET A 120 -6.27 -9.47 12.94
C MET A 120 -5.48 -8.53 13.85
N THR A 121 -4.14 -8.59 13.83
CA THR A 121 -3.30 -7.62 14.56
C THR A 121 -3.26 -6.27 13.83
N PHE A 122 -2.89 -5.20 14.53
CA PHE A 122 -2.75 -3.89 13.88
C PHE A 122 -1.62 -3.88 12.85
N GLU A 123 -0.55 -4.60 13.10
CA GLU A 123 0.60 -4.74 12.17
C GLU A 123 0.17 -5.42 10.87
N ALA A 124 -0.59 -6.51 10.97
CA ALA A 124 -1.13 -7.19 9.80
C ALA A 124 -2.11 -6.30 9.03
N ALA A 125 -2.97 -5.58 9.74
CA ALA A 125 -3.93 -4.66 9.15
C ALA A 125 -3.25 -3.48 8.44
N ALA A 126 -2.22 -2.88 9.04
CA ALA A 126 -1.47 -1.77 8.44
C ALA A 126 -0.70 -2.18 7.17
N ALA A 127 -0.39 -3.46 6.97
CA ALA A 127 0.32 -3.94 5.79
C ALA A 127 -0.58 -4.10 4.54
N ILE A 128 -1.91 -3.95 4.68
CA ILE A 128 -2.86 -4.28 3.61
C ILE A 128 -3.19 -3.09 2.68
N PRO A 129 -3.47 -1.86 3.15
CA PRO A 129 -4.28 -0.90 2.40
C PRO A 129 -3.74 -0.61 1.00
N GLN A 130 -2.58 0.01 0.85
CA GLN A 130 -2.06 0.41 -0.45
C GLN A 130 -1.77 -0.81 -1.34
N ALA A 131 -1.05 -1.78 -0.83
CA ALA A 131 -0.62 -2.95 -1.59
C ALA A 131 -1.82 -3.85 -1.97
N GLY A 132 -2.72 -4.11 -1.02
CA GLY A 132 -3.90 -4.93 -1.23
C GLY A 132 -4.92 -4.30 -2.18
N VAL A 133 -5.16 -2.98 -2.05
CA VAL A 133 -6.08 -2.26 -2.94
C VAL A 133 -5.56 -2.21 -4.37
N ILE A 134 -4.27 -1.93 -4.58
CA ILE A 134 -3.65 -1.97 -5.91
C ILE A 134 -3.80 -3.36 -6.54
N ALA A 135 -3.51 -4.41 -5.77
CA ALA A 135 -3.65 -5.78 -6.25
C ALA A 135 -5.11 -6.12 -6.58
N LEU A 136 -6.05 -5.77 -5.71
CA LEU A 136 -7.48 -6.02 -5.92
C LEU A 136 -8.01 -5.30 -7.15
N GLN A 137 -7.65 -4.03 -7.34
CA GLN A 137 -8.00 -3.27 -8.54
C GLN A 137 -7.40 -3.88 -9.81
N GLY A 138 -6.18 -4.41 -9.74
CA GLY A 138 -5.53 -5.10 -10.85
C GLY A 138 -6.20 -6.42 -11.20
N ILE A 139 -6.48 -7.26 -10.23
CA ILE A 139 -6.98 -8.63 -10.45
C ILE A 139 -8.50 -8.63 -10.68
N ASN A 140 -9.27 -8.00 -9.81
CA ASN A 140 -10.74 -8.03 -9.88
C ASN A 140 -11.31 -6.83 -10.65
N GLY A 141 -10.85 -5.60 -10.37
CA GLY A 141 -11.42 -4.39 -10.95
C GLY A 141 -11.26 -4.33 -12.46
N LYS A 142 -10.03 -4.24 -12.92
CA LYS A 142 -9.71 -4.12 -14.35
C LYS A 142 -9.39 -5.45 -15.03
N GLY A 143 -8.72 -6.35 -14.31
CA GLY A 143 -8.33 -7.65 -14.83
C GLY A 143 -9.50 -8.61 -14.99
N GLN A 144 -10.54 -8.48 -14.14
CA GLN A 144 -11.71 -9.35 -14.12
C GLN A 144 -11.35 -10.83 -14.23
N VAL A 145 -10.32 -11.22 -13.46
CA VAL A 145 -9.72 -12.56 -13.51
C VAL A 145 -10.77 -13.62 -13.17
N GLN A 146 -10.86 -14.64 -14.03
CA GLN A 146 -11.79 -15.75 -13.94
C GLN A 146 -11.05 -17.07 -13.67
N ALA A 147 -11.76 -18.04 -13.12
CA ALA A 147 -11.22 -19.38 -12.89
C ALA A 147 -10.74 -20.02 -14.22
N GLY A 148 -9.60 -20.68 -14.17
CA GLY A 148 -8.96 -21.33 -15.31
C GLY A 148 -8.17 -20.41 -16.25
N GLN A 149 -8.20 -19.08 -16.02
CA GLN A 149 -7.36 -18.16 -16.79
C GLN A 149 -5.89 -18.22 -16.36
N LYS A 150 -5.00 -17.94 -17.30
CA LYS A 150 -3.56 -17.81 -17.06
C LYS A 150 -3.20 -16.36 -16.82
N VAL A 151 -2.61 -16.08 -15.65
CA VAL A 151 -2.25 -14.72 -15.22
C VAL A 151 -0.75 -14.63 -15.01
N LEU A 152 -0.11 -13.66 -15.66
CA LEU A 152 1.29 -13.34 -15.42
C LEU A 152 1.38 -12.07 -14.57
N ILE A 153 2.08 -12.16 -13.43
CA ILE A 153 2.29 -11.05 -12.50
C ILE A 153 3.76 -10.66 -12.50
N ASN A 154 4.07 -9.50 -13.07
CA ASN A 154 5.44 -8.96 -13.07
C ASN A 154 5.67 -8.14 -11.79
N GLY A 155 6.74 -8.46 -11.05
CA GLY A 155 7.01 -7.94 -9.71
C GLY A 155 6.22 -8.70 -8.63
N ALA A 156 5.95 -9.98 -8.86
CA ALA A 156 5.12 -10.83 -8.01
C ALA A 156 5.65 -11.03 -6.58
N GLY A 157 6.96 -10.87 -6.38
CA GLY A 157 7.60 -10.89 -5.05
C GLY A 157 7.63 -9.54 -4.34
N GLY A 158 7.03 -8.48 -4.90
CA GLY A 158 6.87 -7.19 -4.27
C GLY A 158 5.63 -7.07 -3.39
N GLY A 159 5.42 -5.92 -2.73
CA GLY A 159 4.27 -5.69 -1.84
C GLY A 159 2.93 -5.97 -2.53
N ALA A 160 2.56 -5.20 -3.56
CA ALA A 160 1.31 -5.41 -4.30
C ALA A 160 1.31 -6.75 -5.07
N GLY A 161 2.47 -7.21 -5.57
CA GLY A 161 2.61 -8.48 -6.27
C GLY A 161 2.24 -9.68 -5.40
N SER A 162 2.65 -9.69 -4.15
CA SER A 162 2.34 -10.76 -3.21
C SER A 162 0.84 -10.91 -2.94
N PHE A 163 0.12 -9.80 -2.84
CA PHE A 163 -1.35 -9.80 -2.77
C PHE A 163 -1.97 -10.24 -4.10
N ALA A 164 -1.43 -9.78 -5.23
CA ALA A 164 -1.95 -10.14 -6.54
C ALA A 164 -1.87 -11.64 -6.83
N VAL A 165 -0.77 -12.30 -6.44
CA VAL A 165 -0.63 -13.78 -6.54
C VAL A 165 -1.74 -14.45 -5.76
N GLN A 166 -1.91 -14.12 -4.49
CA GLN A 166 -2.91 -14.74 -3.62
C GLN A 166 -4.34 -14.48 -4.12
N LEU A 167 -4.66 -13.26 -4.54
CA LEU A 167 -5.97 -12.91 -5.09
C LEU A 167 -6.25 -13.66 -6.39
N ALA A 168 -5.29 -13.72 -7.33
CA ALA A 168 -5.46 -14.47 -8.57
C ALA A 168 -5.69 -15.96 -8.30
N LYS A 169 -4.98 -16.56 -7.34
CA LYS A 169 -5.22 -17.95 -6.89
C LYS A 169 -6.59 -18.12 -6.25
N TYR A 170 -7.03 -17.16 -5.42
CA TYR A 170 -8.36 -17.17 -4.83
C TYR A 170 -9.47 -17.16 -5.89
N TYR A 171 -9.28 -16.44 -7.01
CA TYR A 171 -10.20 -16.46 -8.15
C TYR A 171 -10.02 -17.68 -9.07
N GLY A 172 -9.16 -18.63 -8.73
CA GLY A 172 -9.00 -19.89 -9.46
C GLY A 172 -8.13 -19.81 -10.72
N ALA A 173 -7.28 -18.78 -10.84
CA ALA A 173 -6.36 -18.64 -11.96
C ALA A 173 -5.12 -19.53 -11.83
N GLU A 174 -4.49 -19.85 -12.97
CA GLU A 174 -3.12 -20.34 -13.06
C GLU A 174 -2.15 -19.15 -13.05
N VAL A 175 -1.28 -19.06 -12.05
CA VAL A 175 -0.46 -17.88 -11.81
C VAL A 175 1.00 -18.12 -12.14
N THR A 176 1.55 -17.28 -13.03
CA THR A 176 2.99 -17.18 -13.29
C THR A 176 3.52 -15.89 -12.64
N GLY A 177 4.37 -16.02 -11.63
CA GLY A 177 5.04 -14.91 -10.97
C GLY A 177 6.41 -14.63 -11.60
N VAL A 178 6.72 -13.36 -11.86
CA VAL A 178 8.00 -12.90 -12.38
C VAL A 178 8.67 -11.97 -11.36
N ASP A 179 9.88 -12.30 -10.94
CA ASP A 179 10.73 -11.45 -10.08
C ASP A 179 12.20 -11.89 -10.19
N ASN A 180 13.08 -11.36 -9.35
CA ASN A 180 14.49 -11.77 -9.28
C ASN A 180 14.68 -13.08 -8.51
N THR A 181 15.87 -13.69 -8.64
CA THR A 181 16.24 -14.96 -8.01
C THR A 181 15.86 -15.06 -6.53
N GLY A 182 16.08 -14.00 -5.75
CA GLY A 182 15.85 -13.99 -4.29
C GLY A 182 14.37 -14.02 -3.88
N LYS A 183 13.43 -13.89 -4.84
CA LYS A 183 11.98 -13.88 -4.58
C LYS A 183 11.24 -15.13 -5.04
N LEU A 184 11.91 -16.05 -5.73
CA LEU A 184 11.25 -17.19 -6.36
C LEU A 184 10.54 -18.10 -5.33
N ASP A 185 11.21 -18.44 -4.23
CA ASP A 185 10.63 -19.31 -3.20
C ASP A 185 9.50 -18.62 -2.45
N PHE A 186 9.62 -17.32 -2.23
CA PHE A 186 8.53 -16.52 -1.68
C PHE A 186 7.30 -16.55 -2.58
N MET A 187 7.44 -16.34 -3.89
CA MET A 187 6.31 -16.43 -4.82
C MET A 187 5.65 -17.80 -4.84
N ARG A 188 6.44 -18.90 -4.77
CA ARG A 188 5.91 -20.26 -4.66
C ARG A 188 5.12 -20.45 -3.37
N SER A 189 5.62 -19.95 -2.25
CA SER A 189 4.92 -20.04 -0.96
C SER A 189 3.58 -19.31 -0.94
N LEU A 190 3.40 -18.30 -1.81
CA LEU A 190 2.14 -17.58 -2.00
C LEU A 190 1.16 -18.29 -2.93
N GLY A 191 1.57 -19.39 -3.56
CA GLY A 191 0.74 -20.20 -4.44
C GLY A 191 0.94 -19.95 -5.94
N ALA A 192 2.00 -19.27 -6.37
CA ALA A 192 2.33 -19.17 -7.79
C ALA A 192 2.61 -20.57 -8.37
N ASP A 193 1.92 -20.93 -9.46
CA ASP A 193 2.07 -22.23 -10.13
C ASP A 193 3.39 -22.30 -10.88
N GLN A 194 3.83 -21.17 -11.44
CA GLN A 194 5.11 -21.01 -12.12
C GLN A 194 5.81 -19.76 -11.65
N VAL A 195 7.14 -19.80 -11.64
CA VAL A 195 7.96 -18.61 -11.30
C VAL A 195 9.07 -18.44 -12.32
N ILE A 196 9.30 -17.19 -12.73
CA ILE A 196 10.29 -16.80 -13.73
C ILE A 196 11.26 -15.81 -13.10
N ASP A 197 12.54 -16.09 -13.28
CA ASP A 197 13.63 -15.18 -12.89
C ASP A 197 14.00 -14.28 -14.07
N TYR A 198 13.53 -13.03 -14.04
CA TYR A 198 13.82 -12.08 -15.12
C TYR A 198 15.32 -11.74 -15.26
N THR A 199 16.16 -12.08 -14.28
CA THR A 199 17.61 -11.89 -14.36
C THR A 199 18.30 -12.97 -15.19
N ARG A 200 17.61 -14.08 -15.46
CA ARG A 200 18.14 -15.25 -16.17
C ARG A 200 17.43 -15.51 -17.50
N GLU A 201 16.18 -15.13 -17.62
CA GLU A 201 15.41 -15.37 -18.83
C GLU A 201 14.48 -14.18 -19.18
N ASP A 202 14.27 -13.97 -20.48
CA ASP A 202 13.34 -12.98 -20.99
C ASP A 202 11.93 -13.56 -21.05
N PHE A 203 11.13 -13.32 -20.02
CA PHE A 203 9.76 -13.83 -19.91
C PHE A 203 8.83 -13.32 -21.02
N THR A 204 9.20 -12.27 -21.75
CA THR A 204 8.40 -11.74 -22.86
C THR A 204 8.44 -12.66 -24.09
N LYS A 205 9.39 -13.58 -24.13
CA LYS A 205 9.58 -14.57 -25.23
C LYS A 205 8.98 -15.94 -24.92
N ASN A 206 8.48 -16.18 -23.71
CA ASN A 206 8.07 -17.52 -23.23
C ASN A 206 6.63 -17.91 -23.59
N GLY A 207 6.12 -17.50 -24.77
CA GLY A 207 4.86 -17.96 -25.30
C GLY A 207 3.68 -17.00 -25.07
N LYS A 208 2.49 -17.38 -25.59
CA LYS A 208 1.27 -16.60 -25.45
C LYS A 208 0.69 -16.76 -24.04
N GLN A 209 0.80 -15.76 -23.21
CA GLN A 209 0.08 -15.66 -21.94
C GLN A 209 -0.97 -14.56 -22.07
N ILE A 210 -2.19 -14.85 -21.65
CA ILE A 210 -3.32 -13.91 -21.71
C ILE A 210 -3.40 -13.21 -20.35
N GLY A 211 -3.31 -11.88 -20.36
CA GLY A 211 -3.46 -11.03 -19.20
C GLY A 211 -2.13 -10.67 -18.51
N ARG A 212 -1.92 -9.40 -18.32
CA ARG A 212 -0.75 -8.81 -17.67
C ARG A 212 -1.19 -7.92 -16.51
N ALA A 213 -0.85 -8.29 -15.27
CA ALA A 213 -0.83 -7.35 -14.17
C ALA A 213 0.63 -6.99 -13.87
N SER A 214 1.01 -5.72 -14.00
CA SER A 214 2.34 -5.23 -13.63
C SER A 214 2.26 -4.48 -12.33
N CYS A 215 2.97 -4.96 -11.30
CA CYS A 215 3.09 -4.30 -9.99
C CYS A 215 4.21 -3.26 -9.91
N ARG A 216 4.80 -2.87 -11.02
CA ARG A 216 5.54 -1.61 -11.12
C ARG A 216 4.53 -0.53 -11.48
N GLU A 217 4.11 0.28 -10.56
CA GLU A 217 3.30 1.52 -10.61
C GLU A 217 2.63 1.95 -11.96
N ARG A 218 2.61 1.10 -12.97
CA ARG A 218 1.83 1.22 -14.20
C ARG A 218 1.20 -0.11 -14.50
N VAL A 219 -0.07 -0.22 -14.17
CA VAL A 219 -0.91 -1.28 -14.70
C VAL A 219 -1.08 -1.00 -16.19
N SER A 220 -0.24 -1.60 -17.01
CA SER A 220 -0.43 -1.58 -18.48
C SER A 220 -1.18 -2.84 -18.85
N TYR A 221 -2.40 -2.67 -19.35
CA TYR A 221 -3.19 -3.73 -19.96
C TYR A 221 -2.86 -3.83 -21.43
N SER A 222 -2.62 -5.05 -21.92
CA SER A 222 -2.79 -5.39 -23.31
C SER A 222 -3.71 -6.59 -23.39
N VAL A 223 -4.84 -6.40 -24.05
CA VAL A 223 -5.76 -7.46 -24.48
C VAL A 223 -5.09 -8.34 -25.53
#